data_2a980c6dda71250fa859b775409ee55a
#
_entry.id   2a980c6dda71250fa859b775409ee55a
#
_cell.length_a   1.000
_cell.length_b   1.000
_cell.length_c   1.000
_cell.angle_alpha   90.00
_cell.angle_beta   90.00
_cell.angle_gamma   90.00
#
_symmetry.space_group_name_H-M   'P 1'
#
loop_
_entity.id
_entity.type
_entity.pdbx_description
1 polymer ?
#
loop_
_entity_poly.entity_id
_entity_poly.type
_entity_poly.pdbx_seq_one_letter_code
_entity_poly.pdbx_strand_id
1 'polypeptide(L)'
;FDIDRATNEDEIREALNNYLRPDLVSIIKVEKVDDDFHARFSAKLRHYEYKIVNRRQPLTIEKDLFWRVGRPLKEEDMRKGANYLIGTHDFTTFRSINCQSKSSLKSLDSIKIKREKDKIHFFFSAKSYLHNQLRSIVGSLKLVGEGKWHPDKINEILNSKERKECGPMAPSEGLYFKSVDY
;
A
#
# COMPACT_ATOMS: atom_id res chain seq x y z
N PHE A 1 -13.43 20.24 -6.32
CA PHE A 1 -14.26 21.35 -5.84
C PHE A 1 -14.49 22.33 -6.97
N ASP A 2 -15.59 23.04 -6.92
CA ASP A 2 -15.98 24.04 -7.91
C ASP A 2 -15.55 25.43 -7.44
N ILE A 3 -15.26 26.33 -8.37
CA ILE A 3 -14.90 27.73 -8.10
C ILE A 3 -15.77 28.65 -8.97
N ASP A 4 -16.53 29.55 -8.33
CA ASP A 4 -17.46 30.47 -9.01
C ASP A 4 -16.79 31.76 -9.53
N ARG A 5 -15.47 31.93 -9.30
CA ARG A 5 -14.71 33.11 -9.74
C ARG A 5 -13.64 32.76 -10.76
N ALA A 6 -13.36 33.69 -11.65
CA ALA A 6 -12.21 33.60 -12.55
C ALA A 6 -10.90 33.62 -11.72
N THR A 7 -10.15 32.52 -11.75
CA THR A 7 -8.84 32.35 -11.11
C THR A 7 -8.03 31.33 -11.90
N ASN A 8 -6.73 31.32 -11.76
CA ASN A 8 -5.85 30.35 -12.43
C ASN A 8 -5.36 29.29 -11.46
N GLU A 9 -4.84 28.19 -11.98
CA GLU A 9 -4.39 27.03 -11.22
C GLU A 9 -3.25 27.38 -10.24
N ASP A 10 -2.37 28.32 -10.62
CA ASP A 10 -1.25 28.75 -9.76
C ASP A 10 -1.75 29.56 -8.55
N GLU A 11 -2.70 30.48 -8.73
CA GLU A 11 -3.31 31.24 -7.63
C GLU A 11 -3.98 30.28 -6.62
N ILE A 12 -4.70 29.25 -7.14
CA ILE A 12 -5.33 28.24 -6.30
C ILE A 12 -4.28 27.45 -5.52
N ARG A 13 -3.22 27.00 -6.18
CA ARG A 13 -2.12 26.25 -5.56
C ARG A 13 -1.47 27.03 -4.42
N GLU A 14 -1.11 28.31 -4.67
CA GLU A 14 -0.48 29.17 -3.67
C GLU A 14 -1.42 29.47 -2.49
N ALA A 15 -2.71 29.75 -2.77
CA ALA A 15 -3.69 29.98 -1.71
C ALA A 15 -3.86 28.74 -0.82
N LEU A 16 -4.02 27.55 -1.41
CA LEU A 16 -4.15 26.31 -0.67
C LEU A 16 -2.89 26.02 0.18
N ASN A 17 -1.69 26.18 -0.39
CA ASN A 17 -0.44 25.98 0.35
C ASN A 17 -0.27 26.98 1.49
N ASN A 18 -0.79 28.19 1.37
CA ASN A 18 -0.79 29.16 2.47
C ASN A 18 -1.71 28.73 3.61
N TYR A 19 -2.92 28.25 3.30
CA TYR A 19 -3.87 27.76 4.30
C TYR A 19 -3.45 26.47 5.00
N LEU A 20 -2.68 25.61 4.32
CA LEU A 20 -2.22 24.34 4.86
C LEU A 20 -1.06 24.48 5.86
N ARG A 21 -0.47 25.67 6.02
CA ARG A 21 0.59 25.89 7.02
C ARG A 21 -0.01 25.94 8.44
N PRO A 22 0.58 25.27 9.44
CA PRO A 22 1.90 24.57 9.43
C PRO A 22 1.82 23.07 9.14
N ASP A 23 0.72 22.55 8.61
CA ASP A 23 0.55 21.12 8.34
C ASP A 23 1.58 20.61 7.33
N LEU A 24 1.98 19.33 7.48
CA LEU A 24 2.96 18.67 6.61
C LEU A 24 2.29 18.18 5.31
N VAL A 25 1.56 19.08 4.65
CA VAL A 25 0.86 18.84 3.37
C VAL A 25 1.25 19.95 2.39
N SER A 26 1.51 19.58 1.14
CA SER A 26 1.82 20.53 0.07
C SER A 26 1.09 20.16 -1.21
N ILE A 27 0.46 21.14 -1.83
CA ILE A 27 -0.17 21.02 -3.14
C ILE A 27 0.90 21.30 -4.20
N ILE A 28 1.25 20.27 -4.96
CA ILE A 28 2.27 20.35 -6.01
C ILE A 28 1.67 20.88 -7.32
N LYS A 29 0.44 20.45 -7.63
CA LYS A 29 -0.24 20.76 -8.89
C LYS A 29 -1.73 20.92 -8.69
N VAL A 30 -2.33 21.84 -9.42
CA VAL A 30 -3.76 22.02 -9.59
C VAL A 30 -4.06 21.92 -11.08
N GLU A 31 -5.12 21.24 -11.45
CA GLU A 31 -5.56 21.05 -12.84
C GLU A 31 -7.07 21.18 -12.92
N LYS A 32 -7.53 21.83 -13.96
CA LYS A 32 -8.95 21.81 -14.31
C LYS A 32 -9.30 20.46 -14.93
N VAL A 33 -10.43 19.90 -14.52
CA VAL A 33 -10.95 18.61 -14.99
C VAL A 33 -12.40 18.78 -15.46
N ASP A 34 -12.91 17.75 -16.14
CA ASP A 34 -14.32 17.73 -16.60
C ASP A 34 -15.29 17.60 -15.41
N ASP A 35 -16.52 18.05 -15.57
CA ASP A 35 -17.55 18.11 -14.52
C ASP A 35 -17.95 16.73 -13.96
N ASP A 36 -17.78 15.67 -14.75
CA ASP A 36 -18.02 14.28 -14.36
C ASP A 36 -16.84 13.61 -13.63
N PHE A 37 -15.70 14.31 -13.50
CA PHE A 37 -14.54 13.78 -12.83
C PHE A 37 -14.79 13.61 -11.33
N HIS A 38 -14.49 12.40 -10.84
CA HIS A 38 -14.54 12.10 -9.40
C HIS A 38 -13.26 11.44 -8.93
N ALA A 39 -12.47 12.11 -8.08
CA ALA A 39 -11.14 11.67 -7.62
C ALA A 39 -11.09 10.23 -7.08
N ARG A 40 -12.19 9.71 -6.53
CA ARG A 40 -12.26 8.33 -6.04
C ARG A 40 -12.73 7.33 -7.09
N PHE A 41 -13.75 7.69 -7.90
CA PHE A 41 -14.42 6.74 -8.78
C PHE A 41 -13.86 6.74 -10.20
N SER A 42 -13.30 7.87 -10.67
CA SER A 42 -12.61 7.94 -11.97
C SER A 42 -11.21 7.27 -11.95
N ALA A 43 -10.69 6.96 -10.77
CA ALA A 43 -9.38 6.31 -10.63
C ALA A 43 -9.37 4.90 -11.24
N LYS A 44 -8.45 4.68 -12.19
CA LYS A 44 -8.22 3.39 -12.87
C LYS A 44 -7.31 2.49 -12.07
N LEU A 45 -6.17 3.01 -11.61
CA LEU A 45 -5.21 2.27 -10.76
C LEU A 45 -4.76 3.13 -9.58
N ARG A 46 -4.48 2.46 -8.47
CA ARG A 46 -3.87 3.04 -7.28
C ARG A 46 -2.59 2.31 -6.98
N HIS A 47 -1.52 3.07 -6.76
CA HIS A 47 -0.20 2.56 -6.49
C HIS A 47 0.18 2.83 -5.05
N TYR A 48 0.64 1.79 -4.38
CA TYR A 48 1.14 1.87 -3.01
C TYR A 48 2.56 1.32 -2.95
N GLU A 49 3.31 1.84 -2.01
CA GLU A 49 4.62 1.34 -1.64
C GLU A 49 4.64 0.99 -0.16
N TYR A 50 5.20 -0.18 0.18
CA TYR A 50 5.50 -0.51 1.57
C TYR A 50 7.00 -0.68 1.74
N LYS A 51 7.56 -0.07 2.80
CA LYS A 51 9.00 0.03 3.02
C LYS A 51 9.43 -0.68 4.30
N ILE A 52 10.42 -1.55 4.18
CA ILE A 52 11.06 -2.26 5.29
C ILE A 52 12.54 -1.90 5.32
N VAL A 53 13.10 -1.64 6.51
CA VAL A 53 14.54 -1.69 6.77
C VAL A 53 14.86 -3.02 7.44
N ASN A 54 15.68 -3.83 6.77
CA ASN A 54 16.05 -5.17 7.19
C ASN A 54 17.46 -5.20 7.79
N ARG A 55 17.57 -4.76 9.03
CA ARG A 55 18.82 -4.76 9.81
C ARG A 55 18.54 -4.87 11.31
N ARG A 56 19.56 -5.32 12.09
CA ARG A 56 19.42 -5.46 13.55
C ARG A 56 19.41 -4.12 14.28
N GLN A 57 20.17 -3.13 13.79
CA GLN A 57 20.29 -1.82 14.42
C GLN A 57 18.96 -1.08 14.35
N PRO A 58 18.61 -0.27 15.37
CA PRO A 58 17.40 0.52 15.39
C PRO A 58 17.41 1.60 14.28
N LEU A 59 16.22 2.10 13.94
CA LEU A 59 16.06 3.26 13.08
C LEU A 59 16.35 4.53 13.89
N THR A 60 16.90 5.53 13.19
CA THR A 60 17.18 6.88 13.71
C THR A 60 16.44 7.92 12.86
N ILE A 61 17.09 8.45 11.83
CA ILE A 61 16.49 9.42 10.88
C ILE A 61 15.27 8.83 10.15
N GLU A 62 15.29 7.52 9.90
CA GLU A 62 14.23 6.78 9.19
C GLU A 62 13.11 6.28 10.11
N LYS A 63 13.12 6.67 11.39
CA LYS A 63 12.07 6.36 12.35
C LYS A 63 10.73 6.90 11.82
N ASP A 64 9.67 6.10 12.01
CA ASP A 64 8.31 6.39 11.55
C ASP A 64 8.14 6.50 10.00
N LEU A 65 9.20 6.20 9.23
CA LEU A 65 9.18 6.14 7.76
C LEU A 65 9.32 4.72 7.21
N PHE A 66 9.78 3.77 8.03
CA PHE A 66 10.01 2.38 7.62
C PHE A 66 9.63 1.42 8.75
N TRP A 67 9.20 0.24 8.37
CA TRP A 67 9.13 -0.89 9.31
C TRP A 67 10.50 -1.53 9.48
N ARG A 68 11.07 -1.50 10.68
CA ARG A 68 12.31 -2.22 10.97
C ARG A 68 12.04 -3.71 11.24
N VAL A 69 12.71 -4.57 10.49
CA VAL A 69 12.73 -6.02 10.71
C VAL A 69 14.16 -6.47 10.97
N GLY A 70 14.44 -6.88 12.20
CA GLY A 70 15.80 -7.24 12.63
C GLY A 70 16.29 -8.62 12.16
N ARG A 71 15.38 -9.54 11.84
CA ARG A 71 15.72 -10.85 11.30
C ARG A 71 15.97 -10.75 9.79
N PRO A 72 16.99 -11.48 9.25
CA PRO A 72 17.20 -11.53 7.81
C PRO A 72 15.94 -11.98 7.07
N LEU A 73 15.64 -11.33 5.96
CA LEU A 73 14.52 -11.67 5.07
C LEU A 73 15.05 -12.17 3.74
N LYS A 74 14.53 -13.31 3.28
CA LYS A 74 14.81 -13.89 1.96
C LYS A 74 13.84 -13.30 0.96
N GLU A 75 14.31 -12.38 0.15
CA GLU A 75 13.50 -11.65 -0.84
C GLU A 75 12.89 -12.57 -1.90
N GLU A 76 13.67 -13.55 -2.37
CA GLU A 76 13.22 -14.49 -3.39
C GLU A 76 12.02 -15.33 -2.93
N ASP A 77 12.04 -15.80 -1.68
CA ASP A 77 10.94 -16.57 -1.12
C ASP A 77 9.67 -15.68 -0.96
N MET A 78 9.86 -14.41 -0.58
CA MET A 78 8.75 -13.44 -0.53
C MET A 78 8.17 -13.19 -1.94
N ARG A 79 8.99 -13.09 -2.99
CA ARG A 79 8.52 -12.95 -4.38
C ARG A 79 7.69 -14.16 -4.81
N LYS A 80 8.17 -15.38 -4.51
CA LYS A 80 7.42 -16.61 -4.82
C LYS A 80 6.05 -16.60 -4.15
N GLY A 81 5.99 -16.27 -2.85
CA GLY A 81 4.72 -16.14 -2.12
C GLY A 81 3.82 -15.04 -2.69
N ALA A 82 4.38 -13.88 -3.06
CA ALA A 82 3.64 -12.76 -3.61
C ALA A 82 2.95 -13.08 -4.95
N ASN A 83 3.55 -13.95 -5.77
CA ASN A 83 2.99 -14.33 -7.06
C ASN A 83 1.61 -15.01 -6.95
N TYR A 84 1.33 -15.72 -5.85
CA TYR A 84 0.01 -16.33 -5.62
C TYR A 84 -1.11 -15.30 -5.40
N LEU A 85 -0.77 -14.05 -5.09
CA LEU A 85 -1.74 -12.98 -4.82
C LEU A 85 -2.07 -12.14 -6.05
N ILE A 86 -1.34 -12.33 -7.17
CA ILE A 86 -1.57 -11.59 -8.42
C ILE A 86 -2.78 -12.18 -9.12
N GLY A 87 -3.65 -11.31 -9.62
CA GLY A 87 -4.91 -11.68 -10.27
C GLY A 87 -6.13 -11.37 -9.42
N THR A 88 -7.26 -11.97 -9.80
CA THR A 88 -8.55 -11.76 -9.12
C THR A 88 -8.81 -12.87 -8.10
N HIS A 89 -8.86 -12.50 -6.84
CA HIS A 89 -9.03 -13.43 -5.72
C HIS A 89 -10.00 -12.89 -4.69
N ASP A 90 -10.51 -13.79 -3.87
CA ASP A 90 -11.20 -13.45 -2.63
C ASP A 90 -10.18 -13.19 -1.51
N PHE A 91 -9.99 -11.91 -1.17
CA PHE A 91 -9.03 -11.47 -0.15
C PHE A 91 -9.61 -11.43 1.27
N THR A 92 -10.62 -12.24 1.58
CA THR A 92 -11.24 -12.29 2.94
C THR A 92 -10.18 -12.50 4.02
N THR A 93 -9.21 -13.38 3.82
CA THR A 93 -8.09 -13.63 4.76
C THR A 93 -7.29 -12.35 5.07
N PHE A 94 -7.11 -11.49 4.09
CA PHE A 94 -6.32 -10.25 4.24
C PHE A 94 -7.18 -9.02 4.57
N ARG A 95 -8.49 -9.20 4.74
CA ARG A 95 -9.45 -8.15 5.03
C ARG A 95 -9.47 -7.80 6.53
N SER A 96 -9.50 -6.51 6.87
CA SER A 96 -9.76 -6.07 8.24
C SER A 96 -11.22 -6.32 8.62
N ILE A 97 -11.48 -6.62 9.90
CA ILE A 97 -12.83 -6.78 10.45
C ILE A 97 -13.67 -5.50 10.21
N ASN A 98 -13.03 -4.33 10.34
CA ASN A 98 -13.69 -3.03 10.17
C ASN A 98 -13.78 -2.58 8.69
N CYS A 99 -13.58 -3.47 7.72
CA CYS A 99 -13.62 -3.12 6.31
C CYS A 99 -15.07 -2.95 5.82
N GLN A 100 -15.40 -1.76 5.35
CA GLN A 100 -16.76 -1.41 4.84
C GLN A 100 -17.02 -1.89 3.40
N SER A 101 -16.05 -2.51 2.73
CA SER A 101 -16.26 -3.03 1.37
C SER A 101 -17.31 -4.12 1.35
N LYS A 102 -18.29 -4.03 0.46
CA LYS A 102 -19.35 -5.06 0.30
C LYS A 102 -18.80 -6.40 -0.21
N SER A 103 -17.72 -6.37 -1.03
CA SER A 103 -17.12 -7.57 -1.62
C SER A 103 -15.64 -7.66 -1.24
N SER A 104 -15.20 -8.86 -0.88
CA SER A 104 -13.79 -9.24 -0.67
C SER A 104 -13.06 -9.60 -1.97
N LEU A 105 -13.80 -9.78 -3.08
CA LEU A 105 -13.23 -10.04 -4.39
C LEU A 105 -12.53 -8.78 -4.90
N LYS A 106 -11.21 -8.90 -5.16
CA LYS A 106 -10.36 -7.82 -5.68
C LYS A 106 -9.40 -8.37 -6.72
N SER A 107 -9.03 -7.52 -7.69
CA SER A 107 -7.94 -7.81 -8.62
C SER A 107 -6.70 -7.05 -8.16
N LEU A 108 -5.61 -7.77 -7.97
CA LEU A 108 -4.29 -7.23 -7.67
C LEU A 108 -3.43 -7.37 -8.92
N ASP A 109 -3.17 -6.26 -9.61
CA ASP A 109 -2.53 -6.27 -10.93
C ASP A 109 -1.04 -6.58 -10.83
N SER A 110 -0.37 -6.09 -9.79
CA SER A 110 1.03 -6.43 -9.56
C SER A 110 1.46 -6.29 -8.11
N ILE A 111 2.42 -7.14 -7.72
CA ILE A 111 3.27 -6.98 -6.53
C ILE A 111 4.71 -7.12 -7.00
N LYS A 112 5.53 -6.07 -6.81
CA LYS A 112 6.96 -6.11 -7.09
C LYS A 112 7.73 -5.90 -5.80
N ILE A 113 8.72 -6.75 -5.53
CA ILE A 113 9.57 -6.67 -4.35
C ILE A 113 11.00 -6.39 -4.82
N LYS A 114 11.59 -5.31 -4.32
CA LYS A 114 12.97 -4.93 -4.63
C LYS A 114 13.75 -4.71 -3.35
N ARG A 115 14.99 -5.19 -3.33
CA ARG A 115 15.95 -4.91 -2.27
C ARG A 115 17.01 -3.93 -2.76
N GLU A 116 17.23 -2.90 -1.97
CA GLU A 116 18.33 -1.94 -2.13
C GLU A 116 19.11 -1.88 -0.82
N LYS A 117 20.23 -2.59 -0.76
CA LYS A 117 21.04 -2.75 0.48
C LYS A 117 20.21 -3.37 1.61
N ASP A 118 20.00 -2.63 2.69
CA ASP A 118 19.19 -3.02 3.84
C ASP A 118 17.71 -2.62 3.73
N LYS A 119 17.29 -1.99 2.62
CA LYS A 119 15.91 -1.59 2.35
C LYS A 119 15.21 -2.57 1.43
N ILE A 120 13.97 -2.92 1.76
CA ILE A 120 13.10 -3.75 0.93
C ILE A 120 11.84 -2.95 0.65
N HIS A 121 11.51 -2.82 -0.62
CA HIS A 121 10.38 -2.09 -1.14
C HIS A 121 9.39 -3.05 -1.77
N PHE A 122 8.13 -2.95 -1.36
CA PHE A 122 7.00 -3.65 -1.96
C PHE A 122 6.18 -2.64 -2.74
N PHE A 123 6.03 -2.82 -4.03
CA PHE A 123 5.19 -1.97 -4.89
C PHE A 123 3.93 -2.73 -5.26
N PHE A 124 2.78 -2.11 -5.05
CA PHE A 124 1.48 -2.69 -5.32
C PHE A 124 0.71 -1.83 -6.31
N SER A 125 0.03 -2.46 -7.27
CA SER A 125 -0.88 -1.78 -8.19
C SER A 125 -2.18 -2.55 -8.30
N ALA A 126 -3.31 -1.86 -8.13
CA ALA A 126 -4.65 -2.40 -8.28
C ALA A 126 -5.69 -1.27 -8.43
N LYS A 127 -6.85 -1.59 -9.01
CA LYS A 127 -7.98 -0.67 -9.08
C LYS A 127 -8.48 -0.24 -7.69
N SER A 128 -8.52 -1.18 -6.74
CA SER A 128 -8.96 -0.90 -5.36
C SER A 128 -8.43 -1.95 -4.39
N TYR A 129 -8.36 -1.59 -3.12
CA TYR A 129 -7.91 -2.45 -2.03
C TYR A 129 -8.95 -2.51 -0.91
N LEU A 130 -8.92 -3.60 -0.14
CA LEU A 130 -9.64 -3.70 1.13
C LEU A 130 -8.88 -2.95 2.23
N HIS A 131 -9.60 -2.54 3.26
CA HIS A 131 -8.98 -1.90 4.42
C HIS A 131 -7.93 -2.83 5.06
N ASN A 132 -6.72 -2.32 5.25
CA ASN A 132 -5.52 -3.02 5.75
C ASN A 132 -5.02 -4.20 4.92
N GLN A 133 -5.54 -4.43 3.70
CA GLN A 133 -5.14 -5.56 2.86
C GLN A 133 -3.64 -5.62 2.63
N LEU A 134 -3.03 -4.51 2.20
CA LEU A 134 -1.59 -4.45 1.89
C LEU A 134 -0.72 -4.74 3.10
N ARG A 135 -1.07 -4.17 4.26
CA ARG A 135 -0.35 -4.42 5.52
C ARG A 135 -0.46 -5.88 5.97
N SER A 136 -1.61 -6.50 5.76
CA SER A 136 -1.82 -7.93 6.04
C SER A 136 -0.99 -8.81 5.09
N ILE A 137 -0.92 -8.48 3.81
CA ILE A 137 -0.08 -9.16 2.81
C ILE A 137 1.40 -9.05 3.20
N VAL A 138 1.89 -7.84 3.46
CA VAL A 138 3.31 -7.62 3.82
C VAL A 138 3.68 -8.36 5.11
N GLY A 139 2.81 -8.36 6.12
CA GLY A 139 3.04 -9.09 7.36
C GLY A 139 3.11 -10.61 7.17
N SER A 140 2.30 -11.16 6.27
CA SER A 140 2.34 -12.58 5.90
C SER A 140 3.60 -12.92 5.08
N LEU A 141 3.95 -12.10 4.09
CA LEU A 141 5.17 -12.25 3.29
C LEU A 141 6.44 -12.11 4.15
N LYS A 142 6.41 -11.29 5.20
CA LYS A 142 7.52 -11.20 6.18
C LYS A 142 7.76 -12.54 6.87
N LEU A 143 6.73 -13.32 7.21
CA LEU A 143 6.91 -14.66 7.79
C LEU A 143 7.54 -15.63 6.78
N VAL A 144 7.21 -15.51 5.51
CA VAL A 144 7.86 -16.24 4.42
C VAL A 144 9.34 -15.85 4.32
N GLY A 145 9.63 -14.54 4.30
CA GLY A 145 11.00 -14.03 4.24
C GLY A 145 11.88 -14.46 5.42
N GLU A 146 11.30 -14.61 6.62
CA GLU A 146 11.98 -15.14 7.81
C GLU A 146 12.19 -16.67 7.77
N GLY A 147 11.64 -17.37 6.76
CA GLY A 147 11.66 -18.83 6.67
C GLY A 147 10.74 -19.54 7.67
N LYS A 148 9.82 -18.81 8.32
CA LYS A 148 8.81 -19.41 9.20
C LYS A 148 7.67 -20.06 8.42
N TRP A 149 7.39 -19.55 7.24
CA TRP A 149 6.40 -20.05 6.30
C TRP A 149 7.08 -20.41 4.98
N HIS A 150 6.67 -21.54 4.39
CA HIS A 150 6.98 -21.82 3.00
C HIS A 150 6.21 -20.86 2.09
N PRO A 151 6.73 -20.45 0.91
CA PRO A 151 6.00 -19.58 -0.01
C PRO A 151 4.57 -20.04 -0.33
N ASP A 152 4.33 -21.34 -0.46
CA ASP A 152 3.01 -21.93 -0.76
C ASP A 152 1.98 -21.67 0.35
N LYS A 153 2.43 -21.36 1.58
CA LYS A 153 1.53 -20.98 2.68
C LYS A 153 0.67 -19.77 2.34
N ILE A 154 1.18 -18.87 1.48
CA ILE A 154 0.40 -17.71 1.01
C ILE A 154 -0.81 -18.17 0.19
N ASN A 155 -0.64 -19.17 -0.68
CA ASN A 155 -1.75 -19.74 -1.44
C ASN A 155 -2.76 -20.47 -0.54
N GLU A 156 -2.27 -21.23 0.44
CA GLU A 156 -3.15 -21.92 1.41
C GLU A 156 -4.04 -20.93 2.18
N ILE A 157 -3.44 -19.87 2.75
CA ILE A 157 -4.19 -18.87 3.52
C ILE A 157 -5.11 -18.01 2.65
N LEU A 158 -4.76 -17.76 1.39
CA LEU A 158 -5.64 -17.09 0.43
C LEU A 158 -6.91 -17.93 0.20
N ASN A 159 -6.75 -19.23 -0.02
CA ASN A 159 -7.84 -20.15 -0.30
C ASN A 159 -8.67 -20.50 0.95
N SER A 160 -8.10 -20.40 2.16
CA SER A 160 -8.84 -20.66 3.41
C SER A 160 -9.97 -19.66 3.65
N LYS A 161 -9.81 -18.42 3.17
CA LYS A 161 -10.73 -17.29 3.41
C LYS A 161 -10.97 -16.99 4.90
N GLU A 162 -10.04 -17.39 5.75
CA GLU A 162 -10.13 -17.22 7.20
C GLU A 162 -9.13 -16.17 7.69
N ARG A 163 -9.63 -15.08 8.29
CA ARG A 163 -8.80 -14.00 8.80
C ARG A 163 -7.77 -14.45 9.85
N LYS A 164 -8.10 -15.47 10.66
CA LYS A 164 -7.22 -16.01 11.71
C LYS A 164 -5.95 -16.66 11.15
N GLU A 165 -5.98 -17.14 9.90
CA GLU A 165 -4.83 -17.76 9.23
C GLU A 165 -3.84 -16.72 8.67
N CYS A 166 -4.24 -15.45 8.62
CA CYS A 166 -3.39 -14.38 8.13
C CYS A 166 -2.22 -14.12 9.08
N GLY A 167 -1.07 -13.79 8.54
CA GLY A 167 0.05 -13.30 9.32
C GLY A 167 -0.26 -12.01 10.07
N PRO A 168 0.61 -11.59 11.00
CA PRO A 168 0.44 -10.34 11.75
C PRO A 168 0.41 -9.15 10.79
N MET A 169 -0.44 -8.19 11.07
CA MET A 169 -0.53 -6.97 10.26
C MET A 169 0.74 -6.14 10.40
N ALA A 170 1.36 -5.77 9.28
CA ALA A 170 2.51 -4.88 9.27
C ALA A 170 2.16 -3.49 9.81
N PRO A 171 3.08 -2.78 10.50
CA PRO A 171 2.87 -1.44 11.02
C PRO A 171 2.50 -0.43 9.92
N SER A 172 1.88 0.70 10.29
CA SER A 172 1.39 1.71 9.33
C SER A 172 2.51 2.56 8.73
N GLU A 173 3.54 2.84 9.48
CA GLU A 173 4.63 3.77 9.14
C GLU A 173 5.41 3.38 7.87
N GLY A 174 5.37 2.11 7.49
CA GLY A 174 5.98 1.66 6.24
C GLY A 174 5.11 1.84 4.98
N LEU A 175 3.81 2.17 5.11
CA LEU A 175 2.86 2.21 4.00
C LEU A 175 2.71 3.62 3.43
N TYR A 176 2.89 3.75 2.10
CA TYR A 176 2.77 4.99 1.34
C TYR A 176 1.77 4.84 0.21
N PHE A 177 0.85 5.78 0.09
CA PHE A 177 0.11 6.01 -1.15
C PHE A 177 1.04 6.75 -2.12
N LYS A 178 1.35 6.14 -3.25
CA LYS A 178 2.37 6.66 -4.16
C LYS A 178 1.78 7.52 -5.27
N SER A 179 0.80 6.99 -5.95
CA SER A 179 0.11 7.68 -7.05
C SER A 179 -1.22 7.01 -7.38
N VAL A 180 -2.01 7.71 -8.18
CA VAL A 180 -3.25 7.23 -8.78
C VAL A 180 -3.24 7.57 -10.27
N ASP A 181 -3.71 6.64 -11.09
CA ASP A 181 -3.93 6.85 -12.53
C ASP A 181 -5.42 7.08 -12.78
N TYR A 182 -5.73 8.11 -13.55
CA TYR A 182 -7.07 8.50 -13.97
C TYR A 182 -7.35 8.19 -15.44
#